data_8ef72a9a02d341b99812e6046c444246
#
_entry.id   8ef72a9a02d341b99812e6046c444246
#
_cell.length_a   1.000
_cell.length_b   1.000
_cell.length_c   1.000
_cell.angle_alpha   90.00
_cell.angle_beta   90.00
_cell.angle_gamma   90.00
#
_symmetry.space_group_name_H-M   'P 1'
#
loop_
_entity.id
_entity.type
_entity.pdbx_description
1 polymer ?
#
loop_
_entity_poly.entity_id
_entity_poly.type
_entity_poly.pdbx_seq_one_letter_code
_entity_poly.pdbx_strand_id
1 'polypeptide(L)'
;MMIEAYFSAIVFDPCPTCPPGLKHPLTLQGRIGVIADSHGNIASMTDCIQRLTDRRADTIIHLGDIFDSEIHHNLMNIVDVITDNNILAVKGNNDYQIEKSLENGHPMDLDPSDRQRIRQFLHSLALYFTSGNVCFAHSRPFDSIRAFYEPIDTGSTEQAARIFRHTDHHLLFCGHSHLPMLFRWRAGIVTREPIPEQTPLVFQKNEKYIIIVGSADKGECGFIDREKMVYERIRL
;
A
#
# COMPACT_ATOMS: atom_id res chain seq x y z
N MET A 1 -29.58 -10.83 -20.31
CA MET A 1 -28.50 -10.30 -21.16
C MET A 1 -27.34 -10.08 -20.23
N MET A 2 -26.34 -10.95 -20.37
CA MET A 2 -25.22 -11.15 -19.46
C MET A 2 -24.34 -9.91 -19.39
N ILE A 3 -24.01 -9.47 -18.17
CA ILE A 3 -22.86 -8.61 -17.94
C ILE A 3 -21.70 -9.57 -17.67
N GLU A 4 -21.15 -10.09 -18.76
CA GLU A 4 -19.84 -10.72 -18.73
C GLU A 4 -18.77 -9.64 -18.76
N ALA A 5 -17.87 -9.78 -17.82
CA ALA A 5 -16.45 -9.57 -18.00
C ALA A 5 -15.92 -8.15 -18.12
N TYR A 6 -15.27 -7.71 -17.12
CA TYR A 6 -13.91 -7.20 -17.28
C TYR A 6 -13.02 -7.73 -16.16
N PHE A 7 -12.88 -9.05 -16.08
CA PHE A 7 -11.70 -9.67 -15.47
C PHE A 7 -10.58 -9.68 -16.51
N SER A 8 -10.06 -8.53 -16.90
CA SER A 8 -8.87 -8.51 -17.74
C SER A 8 -7.64 -8.26 -16.89
N ALA A 9 -7.03 -9.40 -16.56
CA ALA A 9 -5.60 -9.61 -16.49
C ALA A 9 -4.82 -8.90 -15.38
N ILE A 10 -5.13 -9.24 -14.11
CA ILE A 10 -4.05 -9.34 -13.15
C ILE A 10 -3.45 -10.74 -13.37
N VAL A 11 -2.44 -10.84 -14.23
CA VAL A 11 -1.69 -12.09 -14.40
C VAL A 11 -0.71 -12.18 -13.24
N PHE A 12 -1.03 -13.04 -12.26
CA PHE A 12 -0.08 -13.46 -11.26
C PHE A 12 0.88 -14.48 -11.92
N ASP A 13 2.11 -14.08 -12.19
CA ASP A 13 3.17 -15.04 -12.47
C ASP A 13 3.66 -15.61 -11.14
N PRO A 14 3.37 -16.90 -10.83
CA PRO A 14 3.86 -17.49 -9.59
C PRO A 14 5.38 -17.59 -9.67
N CYS A 15 6.09 -16.87 -8.84
CA CYS A 15 7.51 -17.11 -8.62
C CYS A 15 7.68 -18.52 -7.99
N PRO A 16 8.29 -19.49 -8.67
CA PRO A 16 8.34 -20.89 -8.19
C PRO A 16 9.18 -21.09 -6.93
N THR A 17 9.86 -20.06 -6.43
CA THR A 17 10.77 -20.13 -5.27
C THR A 17 10.33 -19.27 -4.10
N CYS A 18 9.22 -18.52 -4.22
CA CYS A 18 8.72 -17.69 -3.12
C CYS A 18 7.69 -18.46 -2.29
N PRO A 19 7.77 -18.42 -0.95
CA PRO A 19 6.69 -18.91 -0.11
C PRO A 19 5.40 -18.15 -0.47
N PRO A 20 4.24 -18.82 -0.48
CA PRO A 20 2.98 -18.16 -0.77
C PRO A 20 2.76 -17.00 0.21
N GLY A 21 2.44 -15.80 -0.31
CA GLY A 21 2.14 -14.59 0.46
C GLY A 21 3.29 -13.58 0.61
N LEU A 22 4.52 -13.84 0.12
CA LEU A 22 5.65 -12.94 0.35
C LEU A 22 5.94 -11.95 -0.78
N LYS A 23 5.78 -12.35 -2.03
CA LYS A 23 6.01 -11.50 -3.23
C LYS A 23 4.96 -11.78 -4.28
N HIS A 24 4.38 -10.74 -4.81
CA HIS A 24 3.50 -10.85 -5.96
C HIS A 24 3.97 -9.88 -7.05
N PRO A 25 4.66 -10.37 -8.09
CA PRO A 25 4.90 -9.56 -9.28
C PRO A 25 3.54 -9.29 -9.95
N LEU A 26 3.27 -8.01 -10.19
CA LEU A 26 2.07 -7.55 -10.85
C LEU A 26 2.44 -6.92 -12.19
N THR A 27 1.59 -7.07 -13.18
CA THR A 27 1.67 -6.26 -14.38
C THR A 27 0.69 -5.11 -14.26
N LEU A 28 1.14 -4.01 -13.63
CA LEU A 28 0.34 -2.79 -13.49
C LEU A 28 0.65 -1.83 -14.62
N GLN A 29 -0.37 -1.34 -15.27
CA GLN A 29 -0.29 -0.33 -16.34
C GLN A 29 -1.26 0.80 -16.06
N GLY A 30 -1.12 1.92 -16.77
CA GLY A 30 -2.05 3.03 -16.69
C GLY A 30 -1.97 3.80 -15.37
N ARG A 31 -3.12 4.07 -14.76
CA ARG A 31 -3.30 4.96 -13.62
C ARG A 31 -3.56 4.16 -12.37
N ILE A 32 -2.78 4.42 -11.33
CA ILE A 32 -2.84 3.70 -10.07
C ILE A 32 -3.19 4.68 -8.95
N GLY A 33 -4.26 4.37 -8.21
CA GLY A 33 -4.55 4.98 -6.93
C GLY A 33 -3.77 4.29 -5.81
N VAL A 34 -3.25 5.05 -4.85
CA VAL A 34 -2.59 4.50 -3.66
C VAL A 34 -3.20 5.09 -2.40
N ILE A 35 -3.53 4.22 -1.46
CA ILE A 35 -4.09 4.52 -0.15
C ILE A 35 -3.18 3.85 0.89
N ALA A 36 -3.00 4.45 2.06
CA ALA A 36 -2.25 3.87 3.18
C ALA A 36 -2.88 4.24 4.51
N ASP A 37 -2.65 3.44 5.53
CA ASP A 37 -2.89 3.82 6.92
C ASP A 37 -4.33 4.33 7.15
N SER A 38 -5.33 3.52 6.79
CA SER A 38 -6.74 3.85 7.01
C SER A 38 -7.23 3.57 8.42
N HIS A 39 -6.52 2.69 9.17
CA HIS A 39 -6.79 2.38 10.58
C HIS A 39 -8.28 2.16 10.90
N GLY A 40 -8.96 1.43 10.01
CA GLY A 40 -10.38 1.12 10.19
C GLY A 40 -11.34 2.29 9.97
N ASN A 41 -10.87 3.46 9.57
CA ASN A 41 -11.71 4.61 9.22
C ASN A 41 -12.35 4.39 7.84
N ILE A 42 -13.48 3.69 7.84
CA ILE A 42 -14.22 3.33 6.62
C ILE A 42 -14.65 4.57 5.84
N ALA A 43 -15.10 5.62 6.53
CA ALA A 43 -15.59 6.82 5.87
C ALA A 43 -14.47 7.48 5.05
N SER A 44 -13.34 7.75 5.68
CA SER A 44 -12.20 8.39 5.03
C SER A 44 -11.58 7.50 3.94
N MET A 45 -11.51 6.17 4.16
CA MET A 45 -11.08 5.23 3.14
C MET A 45 -12.01 5.23 1.93
N THR A 46 -13.34 5.26 2.13
CA THR A 46 -14.33 5.33 1.06
C THR A 46 -14.22 6.63 0.27
N ASP A 47 -14.01 7.75 0.93
CA ASP A 47 -13.79 9.05 0.28
C ASP A 47 -12.53 9.04 -0.59
N CYS A 48 -11.43 8.43 -0.11
CA CYS A 48 -10.22 8.21 -0.90
C CYS A 48 -10.50 7.35 -2.13
N ILE A 49 -11.21 6.22 -1.97
CA ILE A 49 -11.59 5.32 -3.07
C ILE A 49 -12.40 6.08 -4.12
N GLN A 50 -13.44 6.82 -3.68
CA GLN A 50 -14.28 7.60 -4.58
C GLN A 50 -13.45 8.62 -5.36
N ARG A 51 -12.58 9.35 -4.67
CA ARG A 51 -11.71 10.36 -5.29
C ARG A 51 -10.77 9.76 -6.35
N LEU A 52 -10.22 8.59 -6.09
CA LEU A 52 -9.35 7.88 -7.03
C LEU A 52 -10.14 7.33 -8.22
N THR A 53 -11.35 6.85 -7.98
CA THR A 53 -12.28 6.38 -9.02
C THR A 53 -12.70 7.53 -9.95
N ASP A 54 -13.03 8.69 -9.41
CA ASP A 54 -13.36 9.90 -10.19
C ASP A 54 -12.19 10.34 -11.07
N ARG A 55 -10.96 10.10 -10.63
CA ARG A 55 -9.74 10.32 -11.41
C ARG A 55 -9.43 9.19 -12.40
N ARG A 56 -10.31 8.19 -12.47
CA ARG A 56 -10.20 7.03 -13.35
C ARG A 56 -8.94 6.22 -13.09
N ALA A 57 -8.65 5.96 -11.81
CA ALA A 57 -7.63 4.96 -11.46
C ALA A 57 -8.05 3.59 -12.02
N ASP A 58 -7.16 2.94 -12.74
CA ASP A 58 -7.39 1.61 -13.32
C ASP A 58 -7.22 0.53 -12.25
N THR A 59 -6.43 0.80 -11.22
CA THR A 59 -6.19 -0.07 -10.06
C THR A 59 -6.00 0.80 -8.82
N ILE A 60 -6.52 0.34 -7.68
CA ILE A 60 -6.25 0.95 -6.37
C ILE A 60 -5.45 -0.04 -5.54
N ILE A 61 -4.40 0.45 -4.86
CA ILE A 61 -3.54 -0.32 -3.97
C ILE A 61 -3.58 0.29 -2.58
N HIS A 62 -3.88 -0.52 -1.57
CA HIS A 62 -3.76 -0.15 -0.17
C HIS A 62 -2.41 -0.61 0.40
N LEU A 63 -1.63 0.30 0.94
CA LEU A 63 -0.26 0.07 1.39
C LEU A 63 -0.16 -0.41 2.86
N GLY A 64 -1.20 -1.07 3.36
CA GLY A 64 -1.22 -1.65 4.71
C GLY A 64 -1.72 -0.70 5.79
N ASP A 65 -1.81 -1.22 7.01
CA ASP A 65 -2.52 -0.64 8.14
C ASP A 65 -3.97 -0.30 7.76
N ILE A 66 -4.64 -1.33 7.24
CA ILE A 66 -6.05 -1.30 6.86
C ILE A 66 -6.90 -1.24 8.13
N PHE A 67 -6.54 -2.06 9.12
CA PHE A 67 -7.15 -2.13 10.43
C PHE A 67 -6.42 -1.27 11.46
N ASP A 68 -7.12 -0.95 12.54
CA ASP A 68 -6.53 -0.46 13.77
C ASP A 68 -6.34 -1.63 14.74
N SER A 69 -5.15 -1.81 15.30
CA SER A 69 -4.86 -2.92 16.21
C SER A 69 -5.49 -2.77 17.60
N GLU A 70 -5.95 -1.58 17.97
CA GLU A 70 -6.60 -1.29 19.24
C GLU A 70 -8.14 -1.26 19.12
N ILE A 71 -8.66 -1.06 17.89
CA ILE A 71 -10.09 -0.91 17.63
C ILE A 71 -10.61 -2.11 16.83
N HIS A 72 -11.38 -2.97 17.46
CA HIS A 72 -11.83 -4.25 16.87
C HIS A 72 -13.30 -4.26 16.42
N HIS A 73 -13.94 -3.11 16.25
CA HIS A 73 -15.30 -3.05 15.71
C HIS A 73 -15.29 -2.86 14.18
N ASN A 74 -16.35 -3.31 13.54
CA ASN A 74 -16.54 -3.18 12.09
C ASN A 74 -15.47 -3.86 11.21
N LEU A 75 -14.70 -4.82 11.73
CA LEU A 75 -13.63 -5.47 10.98
C LEU A 75 -14.14 -6.11 9.68
N MET A 76 -15.35 -6.69 9.68
CA MET A 76 -15.96 -7.25 8.48
C MET A 76 -16.30 -6.19 7.44
N ASN A 77 -16.85 -5.06 7.86
CA ASN A 77 -17.17 -3.97 6.93
C ASN A 77 -15.90 -3.42 6.25
N ILE A 78 -14.77 -3.42 6.95
CA ILE A 78 -13.47 -3.04 6.39
C ILE A 78 -13.04 -4.04 5.31
N VAL A 79 -13.16 -5.36 5.58
CA VAL A 79 -12.87 -6.41 4.60
C VAL A 79 -13.78 -6.25 3.37
N ASP A 80 -15.08 -6.02 3.59
CA ASP A 80 -16.03 -5.85 2.51
C ASP A 80 -15.68 -4.63 1.64
N VAL A 81 -15.31 -3.50 2.21
CA VAL A 81 -14.89 -2.31 1.42
C VAL A 81 -13.68 -2.63 0.53
N ILE A 82 -12.67 -3.32 1.05
CA ILE A 82 -11.47 -3.69 0.27
C ILE A 82 -11.84 -4.68 -0.86
N THR A 83 -12.64 -5.70 -0.54
CA THR A 83 -12.97 -6.76 -1.50
C THR A 83 -13.96 -6.31 -2.57
N ASP A 84 -15.02 -5.59 -2.19
CA ASP A 84 -16.06 -5.12 -3.11
C ASP A 84 -15.53 -4.10 -4.12
N ASN A 85 -14.51 -3.32 -3.73
CA ASN A 85 -13.84 -2.38 -4.62
C ASN A 85 -12.62 -2.98 -5.35
N ASN A 86 -12.36 -4.30 -5.22
CA ASN A 86 -11.24 -4.99 -5.84
C ASN A 86 -9.88 -4.31 -5.55
N ILE A 87 -9.67 -3.83 -4.35
CA ILE A 87 -8.45 -3.15 -3.94
C ILE A 87 -7.37 -4.18 -3.67
N LEU A 88 -6.21 -4.02 -4.29
CA LEU A 88 -5.01 -4.78 -3.94
C LEU A 88 -4.45 -4.25 -2.64
N ALA A 89 -4.08 -5.13 -1.72
CA ALA A 89 -3.59 -4.66 -0.43
C ALA A 89 -2.31 -5.39 0.02
N VAL A 90 -1.39 -4.65 0.60
CA VAL A 90 -0.26 -5.22 1.33
C VAL A 90 -0.55 -5.20 2.83
N LYS A 91 0.18 -6.02 3.58
CA LYS A 91 0.05 -6.13 5.03
C LYS A 91 0.84 -5.04 5.73
N GLY A 92 0.20 -4.33 6.66
CA GLY A 92 0.87 -3.43 7.59
C GLY A 92 1.08 -4.06 8.97
N ASN A 93 1.66 -3.31 9.89
CA ASN A 93 1.94 -3.80 11.24
C ASN A 93 0.67 -3.97 12.07
N ASN A 94 -0.32 -3.11 11.91
CA ASN A 94 -1.62 -3.26 12.59
C ASN A 94 -2.37 -4.49 12.07
N ASP A 95 -2.37 -4.70 10.75
CA ASP A 95 -2.95 -5.89 10.12
C ASP A 95 -2.31 -7.18 10.67
N TYR A 96 -0.98 -7.18 10.80
CA TYR A 96 -0.25 -8.30 11.39
C TYR A 96 -0.58 -8.52 12.87
N GLN A 97 -0.77 -7.45 13.64
CA GLN A 97 -1.16 -7.57 15.06
C GLN A 97 -2.55 -8.17 15.20
N ILE A 98 -3.53 -7.74 14.39
CA ILE A 98 -4.87 -8.35 14.36
C ILE A 98 -4.78 -9.83 13.99
N GLU A 99 -4.00 -10.18 12.96
CA GLU A 99 -3.80 -11.57 12.56
C GLU A 99 -3.28 -12.42 13.73
N LYS A 100 -2.25 -11.95 14.43
CA LYS A 100 -1.68 -12.65 15.61
C LYS A 100 -2.66 -12.74 16.77
N SER A 101 -3.45 -11.71 17.01
CA SER A 101 -4.50 -11.74 18.04
C SER A 101 -5.57 -12.80 17.74
N LEU A 102 -5.97 -12.92 16.46
CA LEU A 102 -6.91 -13.96 16.04
C LEU A 102 -6.32 -15.38 16.13
N GLU A 103 -5.04 -15.55 15.76
CA GLU A 103 -4.34 -16.83 15.87
C GLU A 103 -4.18 -17.29 17.32
N ASN A 104 -3.86 -16.37 18.22
CA ASN A 104 -3.66 -16.64 19.65
C ASN A 104 -4.97 -16.78 20.43
N GLY A 105 -6.11 -16.66 19.75
CA GLY A 105 -7.43 -16.82 20.38
C GLY A 105 -7.80 -15.68 21.31
N HIS A 106 -7.22 -14.50 21.14
CA HIS A 106 -7.62 -13.33 21.92
C HIS A 106 -9.12 -13.06 21.72
N PRO A 107 -9.84 -12.71 22.79
CA PRO A 107 -11.26 -12.44 22.72
C PRO A 107 -11.50 -11.21 21.82
N MET A 108 -12.28 -11.39 20.78
CA MET A 108 -12.82 -10.35 19.92
C MET A 108 -14.32 -10.63 19.79
N ASP A 109 -15.13 -9.60 19.84
CA ASP A 109 -16.60 -9.73 19.65
C ASP A 109 -16.90 -9.97 18.16
N LEU A 110 -16.60 -11.18 17.72
CA LEU A 110 -16.79 -11.66 16.35
C LEU A 110 -17.44 -13.03 16.39
N ASP A 111 -18.40 -13.24 15.54
CA ASP A 111 -18.90 -14.60 15.34
C ASP A 111 -17.82 -15.49 14.65
N PRO A 112 -17.95 -16.84 14.73
CA PRO A 112 -16.96 -17.74 14.18
C PRO A 112 -16.75 -17.61 12.66
N SER A 113 -17.79 -17.26 11.90
CA SER A 113 -17.72 -17.10 10.45
C SER A 113 -16.94 -15.84 10.08
N ASP A 114 -17.20 -14.73 10.74
CA ASP A 114 -16.50 -13.46 10.53
C ASP A 114 -15.03 -13.58 10.92
N ARG A 115 -14.76 -14.21 12.07
CA ARG A 115 -13.39 -14.52 12.49
C ARG A 115 -12.61 -15.29 11.44
N GLN A 116 -13.25 -16.30 10.81
CA GLN A 116 -12.61 -17.08 9.76
C GLN A 116 -12.37 -16.23 8.49
N ARG A 117 -13.33 -15.44 8.08
CA ARG A 117 -13.20 -14.55 6.89
C ARG A 117 -12.10 -13.51 7.07
N ILE A 118 -12.03 -12.85 8.24
CA ILE A 118 -10.99 -11.88 8.55
C ILE A 118 -9.61 -12.55 8.55
N ARG A 119 -9.48 -13.74 9.16
CA ARG A 119 -8.22 -14.49 9.11
C ARG A 119 -7.80 -14.81 7.68
N GLN A 120 -8.70 -15.31 6.84
CA GLN A 120 -8.42 -15.62 5.45
C GLN A 120 -7.97 -14.37 4.68
N PHE A 121 -8.64 -13.25 4.88
CA PHE A 121 -8.27 -11.97 4.30
C PHE A 121 -6.86 -11.57 4.72
N LEU A 122 -6.57 -11.53 6.03
CA LEU A 122 -5.25 -11.15 6.55
C LEU A 122 -4.14 -12.08 6.06
N HIS A 123 -4.38 -13.39 5.98
CA HIS A 123 -3.42 -14.35 5.42
C HIS A 123 -3.16 -14.14 3.92
N SER A 124 -4.13 -13.59 3.18
CA SER A 124 -3.98 -13.31 1.75
C SER A 124 -3.17 -12.07 1.44
N LEU A 125 -2.97 -11.18 2.41
CA LEU A 125 -2.23 -9.94 2.21
C LEU A 125 -0.74 -10.21 1.97
N ALA A 126 -0.22 -9.69 0.86
CA ALA A 126 1.20 -9.75 0.53
C ALA A 126 2.02 -8.81 1.44
N LEU A 127 3.32 -9.06 1.60
CA LEU A 127 4.22 -8.12 2.27
C LEU A 127 4.53 -6.91 1.38
N TYR A 128 4.61 -7.12 0.09
CA TYR A 128 4.75 -6.07 -0.91
C TYR A 128 4.39 -6.58 -2.31
N PHE A 129 4.10 -5.66 -3.20
CA PHE A 129 3.93 -5.92 -4.63
C PHE A 129 5.05 -5.27 -5.43
N THR A 130 5.40 -5.90 -6.54
CA THR A 130 6.32 -5.31 -7.52
C THR A 130 5.69 -5.27 -8.90
N SER A 131 5.95 -4.23 -9.66
CA SER A 131 5.56 -4.11 -11.07
C SER A 131 6.68 -3.45 -11.87
N GLY A 132 7.50 -4.29 -12.52
CA GLY A 132 8.75 -3.84 -13.11
C GLY A 132 9.68 -3.24 -12.04
N ASN A 133 10.05 -1.99 -12.22
CA ASN A 133 10.90 -1.26 -11.29
C ASN A 133 10.15 -0.46 -10.21
N VAL A 134 8.86 -0.70 -10.05
CA VAL A 134 8.01 -0.09 -9.00
C VAL A 134 7.71 -1.09 -7.91
N CYS A 135 7.80 -0.67 -6.66
CA CYS A 135 7.45 -1.45 -5.49
C CYS A 135 6.41 -0.71 -4.64
N PHE A 136 5.48 -1.47 -4.08
CA PHE A 136 4.43 -1.04 -3.16
C PHE A 136 4.54 -1.86 -1.89
N ALA A 137 4.85 -1.24 -0.76
CA ALA A 137 5.04 -1.89 0.52
C ALA A 137 4.46 -1.03 1.65
N HIS A 138 4.19 -1.61 2.81
CA HIS A 138 3.74 -0.81 3.94
C HIS A 138 4.84 0.15 4.43
N SER A 139 6.03 -0.39 4.62
CA SER A 139 7.23 0.39 4.95
C SER A 139 8.41 -0.05 4.10
N ARG A 140 9.28 -0.92 4.58
CA ARG A 140 10.46 -1.37 3.84
C ARG A 140 10.15 -2.55 2.93
N PRO A 141 10.68 -2.58 1.69
CA PRO A 141 10.40 -3.64 0.72
C PRO A 141 11.29 -4.87 0.96
N PHE A 142 11.38 -5.36 2.18
CA PHE A 142 12.18 -6.53 2.55
C PHE A 142 11.30 -7.67 3.07
N ASP A 143 11.71 -8.91 2.81
CA ASP A 143 11.05 -10.14 3.22
C ASP A 143 11.23 -10.41 4.73
N SER A 144 10.87 -9.46 5.56
CA SER A 144 11.02 -9.55 7.01
C SER A 144 9.86 -8.84 7.70
N ILE A 145 9.26 -9.52 8.68
CA ILE A 145 8.24 -8.92 9.56
C ILE A 145 8.76 -7.65 10.22
N ARG A 146 10.04 -7.60 10.57
CA ARG A 146 10.66 -6.40 11.12
C ARG A 146 10.56 -5.18 10.20
N ALA A 147 10.49 -5.41 8.89
CA ALA A 147 10.37 -4.33 7.90
C ALA A 147 9.06 -3.53 8.03
N PHE A 148 8.00 -4.11 8.63
CA PHE A 148 6.76 -3.39 8.91
C PHE A 148 6.92 -2.27 9.95
N TYR A 149 7.78 -2.49 10.95
CA TYR A 149 7.87 -1.66 12.14
C TYR A 149 8.94 -0.57 12.05
N GLU A 150 9.72 -0.54 10.97
CA GLU A 150 10.79 0.42 10.83
C GLU A 150 10.41 1.50 9.80
N PRO A 151 9.99 2.70 10.24
CA PRO A 151 9.63 3.78 9.33
C PRO A 151 10.85 4.27 8.55
N ILE A 152 10.65 4.72 7.32
CA ILE A 152 11.72 5.26 6.47
C ILE A 152 12.00 6.72 6.80
N ASP A 153 11.01 7.43 7.30
CA ASP A 153 11.01 8.89 7.47
C ASP A 153 11.49 9.40 8.82
N THR A 154 12.15 8.57 9.65
CA THR A 154 12.67 8.95 10.98
C THR A 154 13.66 10.13 11.00
N GLY A 155 13.71 10.90 9.90
CA GLY A 155 14.55 12.08 9.75
C GLY A 155 15.91 11.82 9.08
N SER A 156 16.32 10.57 8.98
CA SER A 156 17.56 10.16 8.37
C SER A 156 17.40 9.78 6.89
N THR A 157 18.20 10.38 6.03
CA THR A 157 18.35 9.94 4.64
C THR A 157 19.13 8.63 4.51
N GLU A 158 19.75 8.15 5.59
CA GLU A 158 20.57 6.93 5.60
C GLU A 158 19.72 5.67 5.33
N GLN A 159 18.52 5.59 5.89
CA GLN A 159 17.62 4.47 5.65
C GLN A 159 17.16 4.43 4.18
N ALA A 160 16.78 5.58 3.62
CA ALA A 160 16.44 5.69 2.22
C ALA A 160 17.63 5.32 1.33
N ALA A 161 18.84 5.81 1.66
CA ALA A 161 20.07 5.44 0.96
C ALA A 161 20.37 3.94 1.02
N ARG A 162 20.07 3.30 2.17
CA ARG A 162 20.21 1.85 2.31
C ARG A 162 19.24 1.09 1.39
N ILE A 163 17.99 1.51 1.34
CA ILE A 163 16.99 0.89 0.45
C ILE A 163 17.43 1.05 -1.00
N PHE A 164 17.81 2.23 -1.44
CA PHE A 164 18.27 2.50 -2.81
C PHE A 164 19.49 1.67 -3.23
N ARG A 165 20.38 1.30 -2.28
CA ARG A 165 21.55 0.44 -2.54
C ARG A 165 21.22 -1.04 -2.58
N HIS A 166 20.18 -1.49 -1.86
CA HIS A 166 19.86 -2.91 -1.70
C HIS A 166 18.65 -3.35 -2.55
N THR A 167 18.06 -2.44 -3.31
CA THR A 167 16.94 -2.75 -4.21
C THR A 167 17.16 -2.17 -5.59
N ASP A 168 16.62 -2.84 -6.59
CA ASP A 168 16.64 -2.35 -7.99
C ASP A 168 15.43 -1.47 -8.32
N HIS A 169 14.57 -1.20 -7.33
CA HIS A 169 13.40 -0.38 -7.55
C HIS A 169 13.76 1.08 -7.82
N HIS A 170 13.17 1.64 -8.86
CA HIS A 170 13.25 3.08 -9.14
C HIS A 170 12.20 3.86 -8.35
N LEU A 171 11.04 3.26 -8.13
CA LEU A 171 9.94 3.85 -7.39
C LEU A 171 9.54 2.90 -6.25
N LEU A 172 9.46 3.42 -5.03
CA LEU A 172 8.88 2.75 -3.88
C LEU A 172 7.79 3.64 -3.31
N PHE A 173 6.58 3.09 -3.21
CA PHE A 173 5.46 3.72 -2.52
C PHE A 173 5.23 3.01 -1.19
N CYS A 174 5.11 3.78 -0.10
CA CYS A 174 4.85 3.26 1.24
C CYS A 174 4.00 4.22 2.08
N GLY A 175 3.51 3.72 3.22
CA GLY A 175 2.76 4.41 4.26
C GLY A 175 3.53 4.44 5.58
N HIS A 176 2.89 3.93 6.64
CA HIS A 176 3.40 3.68 8.00
C HIS A 176 3.67 4.92 8.86
N SER A 177 4.31 5.93 8.34
CA SER A 177 4.66 7.13 9.12
C SER A 177 3.56 8.19 9.16
N HIS A 178 2.53 8.05 8.33
CA HIS A 178 1.42 9.00 8.18
C HIS A 178 1.82 10.42 7.74
N LEU A 179 3.08 10.61 7.35
CA LEU A 179 3.60 11.91 6.93
C LEU A 179 4.03 11.88 5.48
N PRO A 180 3.32 12.56 4.55
CA PRO A 180 3.71 12.59 3.15
C PRO A 180 5.12 13.13 2.97
N MET A 181 5.99 12.32 2.40
CA MET A 181 7.40 12.63 2.26
C MET A 181 7.99 11.99 1.02
N LEU A 182 8.93 12.69 0.40
CA LEU A 182 9.71 12.22 -0.73
C LEU A 182 11.17 12.06 -0.33
N PHE A 183 11.74 10.90 -0.61
CA PHE A 183 13.19 10.74 -0.72
C PHE A 183 13.56 10.55 -2.18
N ARG A 184 14.53 11.35 -2.63
CA ARG A 184 15.02 11.32 -4.00
C ARG A 184 16.50 10.95 -3.98
N TRP A 185 16.85 9.95 -4.78
CA TRP A 185 18.24 9.62 -5.06
C TRP A 185 18.62 10.19 -6.43
N ARG A 186 19.67 10.99 -6.45
CA ARG A 186 20.23 11.57 -7.67
C ARG A 186 21.74 11.59 -7.58
N ALA A 187 22.42 10.98 -8.55
CA ALA A 187 23.88 10.94 -8.64
C ALA A 187 24.59 10.53 -7.32
N GLY A 188 24.04 9.56 -6.58
CA GLY A 188 24.60 9.06 -5.34
C GLY A 188 24.19 9.84 -4.07
N ILE A 189 23.48 10.96 -4.22
CA ILE A 189 23.02 11.79 -3.10
C ILE A 189 21.55 11.52 -2.85
N VAL A 190 21.17 11.38 -1.58
CA VAL A 190 19.75 11.24 -1.17
C VAL A 190 19.33 12.56 -0.51
N THR A 191 18.24 13.13 -1.02
CA THR A 191 17.57 14.28 -0.42
C THR A 191 16.23 13.85 0.18
N ARG A 192 15.78 14.57 1.20
CA ARG A 192 14.44 14.46 1.79
C ARG A 192 13.68 15.75 1.48
N GLU A 193 12.53 15.61 0.86
CA GLU A 193 11.74 16.72 0.33
C GLU A 193 10.27 16.58 0.73
N PRO A 194 9.54 17.68 1.03
CA PRO A 194 8.10 17.62 1.16
C PRO A 194 7.46 17.30 -0.20
N ILE A 195 6.36 16.56 -0.19
CA ILE A 195 5.56 16.37 -1.40
C ILE A 195 4.58 17.55 -1.50
N PRO A 196 4.69 18.39 -2.54
CA PRO A 196 3.77 19.51 -2.69
C PRO A 196 2.33 19.02 -2.92
N GLU A 197 1.39 19.72 -2.34
CA GLU A 197 -0.03 19.52 -2.65
C GLU A 197 -0.33 20.11 -4.04
N GLN A 198 -1.22 19.45 -4.79
CA GLN A 198 -1.74 19.93 -6.09
C GLN A 198 -0.70 20.14 -7.21
N THR A 199 0.56 19.82 -6.96
CA THR A 199 1.59 19.90 -7.99
C THR A 199 2.11 18.51 -8.30
N PRO A 200 1.97 18.03 -9.55
CA PRO A 200 2.48 16.72 -9.92
C PRO A 200 4.00 16.62 -9.76
N LEU A 201 4.45 15.56 -9.10
CA LEU A 201 5.85 15.17 -9.05
C LEU A 201 6.18 14.38 -10.33
N VAL A 202 7.04 14.92 -11.16
CA VAL A 202 7.50 14.25 -12.39
C VAL A 202 8.72 13.38 -12.09
N PHE A 203 8.64 12.09 -12.39
CA PHE A 203 9.75 11.15 -12.22
C PHE A 203 10.77 11.27 -13.36
N GLN A 204 12.04 11.35 -13.00
CA GLN A 204 13.14 11.39 -13.95
C GLN A 204 13.77 10.00 -14.11
N LYS A 205 14.13 9.60 -15.33
CA LYS A 205 14.65 8.25 -15.64
C LYS A 205 15.94 7.88 -14.92
N ASN A 206 16.75 8.88 -14.56
CA ASN A 206 18.05 8.71 -13.91
C ASN A 206 18.01 8.94 -12.39
N GLU A 207 16.83 9.00 -11.81
CA GLU A 207 16.62 9.20 -10.38
C GLU A 207 15.83 8.02 -9.80
N LYS A 208 15.97 7.79 -8.48
CA LYS A 208 15.12 6.86 -7.75
C LYS A 208 14.32 7.60 -6.69
N TYR A 209 13.16 7.08 -6.35
CA TYR A 209 12.22 7.76 -5.47
C TYR A 209 11.63 6.81 -4.43
N ILE A 210 11.54 7.27 -3.18
CA ILE A 210 10.68 6.68 -2.15
C ILE A 210 9.62 7.72 -1.82
N ILE A 211 8.36 7.36 -1.97
CA ILE A 211 7.21 8.21 -1.72
C ILE A 211 6.43 7.63 -0.54
N ILE A 212 6.35 8.39 0.55
CA ILE A 212 5.44 8.11 1.65
C ILE A 212 4.14 8.84 1.34
N VAL A 213 3.07 8.07 1.15
CA VAL A 213 1.81 8.57 0.58
C VAL A 213 1.05 9.47 1.55
N GLY A 214 1.21 9.25 2.85
CA GLY A 214 0.38 9.86 3.89
C GLY A 214 -0.65 8.86 4.42
N SER A 215 -1.64 9.33 5.17
CA SER A 215 -2.61 8.49 5.85
C SER A 215 -4.03 8.77 5.34
N ALA A 216 -4.73 7.73 4.89
CA ALA A 216 -6.12 7.82 4.52
C ALA A 216 -7.01 8.22 5.69
N ASP A 217 -6.66 7.82 6.91
CA ASP A 217 -7.35 8.28 8.12
C ASP A 217 -7.36 9.81 8.26
N LYS A 218 -6.37 10.48 7.68
CA LYS A 218 -6.28 11.96 7.61
C LYS A 218 -6.77 12.55 6.29
N GLY A 219 -7.44 11.75 5.45
CA GLY A 219 -7.95 12.18 4.15
C GLY A 219 -6.86 12.34 3.09
N GLU A 220 -5.78 11.56 3.17
CA GLU A 220 -4.70 11.63 2.18
C GLU A 220 -4.61 10.35 1.36
N CYS A 221 -4.41 10.52 0.05
CA CYS A 221 -4.14 9.43 -0.88
C CYS A 221 -3.22 9.92 -2.01
N GLY A 222 -2.83 9.02 -2.90
CA GLY A 222 -1.96 9.36 -4.01
C GLY A 222 -2.49 8.83 -5.35
N PHE A 223 -2.09 9.47 -6.42
CA PHE A 223 -2.43 9.08 -7.77
C PHE A 223 -1.18 9.03 -8.64
N ILE A 224 -0.98 7.92 -9.33
CA ILE A 224 0.18 7.66 -10.19
C ILE A 224 -0.33 7.53 -11.62
N ASP A 225 0.20 8.33 -12.54
CA ASP A 225 0.03 8.14 -13.98
C ASP A 225 1.37 7.59 -14.52
N ARG A 226 1.38 6.30 -14.83
CA ARG A 226 2.62 5.62 -15.29
C ARG A 226 3.03 6.01 -16.70
N GLU A 227 2.08 6.39 -17.54
CA GLU A 227 2.39 6.83 -18.91
C GLU A 227 3.07 8.19 -18.90
N LYS A 228 2.59 9.09 -18.04
CA LYS A 228 3.16 10.42 -17.88
C LYS A 228 4.35 10.45 -16.92
N MET A 229 4.59 9.35 -16.19
CA MET A 229 5.62 9.25 -15.15
C MET A 229 5.45 10.34 -14.09
N VAL A 230 4.24 10.47 -13.54
CA VAL A 230 3.92 11.47 -12.51
C VAL A 230 3.24 10.84 -11.30
N TYR A 231 3.42 11.48 -10.15
CA TYR A 231 2.69 11.23 -8.92
C TYR A 231 2.03 12.51 -8.44
N GLU A 232 0.81 12.42 -7.97
CA GLU A 232 0.07 13.51 -7.35
C GLU A 232 -0.36 13.11 -5.94
N ARG A 233 -0.02 13.93 -4.96
CA ARG A 233 -0.60 13.85 -3.61
C ARG A 233 -1.98 14.48 -3.65
N ILE A 234 -2.96 13.78 -3.09
CA ILE A 234 -4.35 14.21 -2.98
C ILE A 234 -4.67 14.35 -1.50
N ARG A 235 -5.27 15.48 -1.15
CA ARG A 235 -5.87 15.72 0.16
C ARG A 235 -7.35 16.04 -0.03
N LEU A 236 -8.19 15.36 0.76
CA LEU A 236 -9.65 15.48 0.76
C LEU A 236 -10.12 16.67 1.60
#